data_e5722720e0ef545bb69e64353178d690
#
_entry.id   e5722720e0ef545bb69e64353178d690
#
_cell.length_a   1.000
_cell.length_b   1.000
_cell.length_c   1.000
_cell.angle_alpha   90.00
_cell.angle_beta   90.00
_cell.angle_gamma   90.00
#
_symmetry.space_group_name_H-M   'P 1'
#
loop_
_entity.id
_entity.type
_entity.pdbx_description
1 polymer ?
#
loop_
_entity_poly.entity_id
_entity_poly.type
_entity_poly.pdbx_seq_one_letter_code
_entity_poly.pdbx_strand_id
1 'polypeptide(L)'
;MTALAILVTIICYALAGYLWYQQRAPIYLLSLIGGHLSAFATPLWRLLYGVSYSPNLETIQAVIGQPVPTALLIASAWYYPLPALLVLYLFTTRWWFPGYLTSLITFLIFLLYHLLIETIGLRTNLWDADWPTLPLGLPGSLLPAIMAGLISYGLLYLVLSTYRYALLSLALVIVPAALLLSLAVRGVLGAPLWVALLLDGAPWMLTIGLYSVLALLGWAVHILTVGISRVE
;
A
#
# COMPACT_ATOMS: atom_id res chain seq x y z
N MET A 1 -14.49 12.04 8.88
CA MET A 1 -13.51 11.23 8.14
C MET A 1 -14.17 10.12 7.31
N THR A 2 -15.08 9.32 7.87
CA THR A 2 -15.78 8.24 7.12
C THR A 2 -16.51 8.77 5.89
N ALA A 3 -17.18 9.93 5.97
CA ALA A 3 -17.86 10.54 4.83
C ALA A 3 -16.89 10.90 3.68
N LEU A 4 -15.69 11.41 3.98
CA LEU A 4 -14.68 11.71 2.98
C LEU A 4 -14.15 10.42 2.31
N ALA A 5 -13.89 9.38 3.11
CA ALA A 5 -13.47 8.09 2.60
C ALA A 5 -14.52 7.48 1.65
N ILE A 6 -15.80 7.56 2.03
CA ILE A 6 -16.93 7.12 1.20
C ILE A 6 -16.98 7.92 -0.11
N LEU A 7 -16.91 9.25 -0.04
CA LEU A 7 -16.97 10.11 -1.22
C LEU A 7 -15.85 9.77 -2.21
N VAL A 8 -14.60 9.69 -1.73
CA VAL A 8 -13.44 9.34 -2.59
C VAL A 8 -13.61 7.94 -3.18
N THR A 9 -14.08 6.97 -2.39
CA THR A 9 -14.32 5.60 -2.86
C THR A 9 -15.38 5.57 -3.98
N ILE A 10 -16.50 6.29 -3.80
CA ILE A 10 -17.55 6.39 -4.83
C ILE A 10 -16.96 6.98 -6.12
N ILE A 11 -16.19 8.06 -6.03
CA ILE A 11 -15.54 8.68 -7.19
C ILE A 11 -14.61 7.68 -7.88
N CYS A 12 -13.77 6.96 -7.11
CA CYS A 12 -12.86 5.94 -7.67
C CYS A 12 -13.62 4.83 -8.39
N TYR A 13 -14.70 4.31 -7.81
CA TYR A 13 -15.53 3.28 -8.46
C TYR A 13 -16.26 3.79 -9.71
N ALA A 14 -16.77 5.02 -9.67
CA ALA A 14 -17.42 5.64 -10.83
C ALA A 14 -16.43 5.80 -12.00
N LEU A 15 -15.20 6.31 -11.71
CA LEU A 15 -14.13 6.42 -12.70
C LEU A 15 -13.68 5.06 -13.22
N ALA A 16 -13.49 4.08 -12.36
CA ALA A 16 -13.11 2.73 -12.74
C ALA A 16 -14.19 2.06 -13.62
N GLY A 17 -15.48 2.25 -13.30
CA GLY A 17 -16.60 1.79 -14.12
C GLY A 17 -16.65 2.47 -15.50
N TYR A 18 -16.41 3.79 -15.53
CA TYR A 18 -16.31 4.54 -16.78
C TYR A 18 -15.15 4.05 -17.66
N LEU A 19 -13.97 3.85 -17.09
CA LEU A 19 -12.78 3.33 -17.79
C LEU A 19 -13.01 1.89 -18.27
N TRP A 20 -13.67 1.05 -17.46
CA TRP A 20 -14.05 -0.28 -17.91
C TRP A 20 -14.97 -0.22 -19.14
N TYR A 21 -15.98 0.63 -19.11
CA TYR A 21 -16.88 0.81 -20.26
C TYR A 21 -16.12 1.28 -21.51
N GLN A 22 -15.23 2.28 -21.35
CA GLN A 22 -14.51 2.91 -22.46
C GLN A 22 -13.39 2.02 -23.03
N GLN A 23 -12.58 1.43 -22.14
CA GLN A 23 -11.36 0.69 -22.52
C GLN A 23 -11.57 -0.83 -22.52
N ARG A 24 -12.75 -1.32 -22.14
CA ARG A 24 -13.05 -2.75 -21.94
C ARG A 24 -12.07 -3.44 -20.97
N ALA A 25 -11.47 -2.69 -20.05
CA ALA A 25 -10.46 -3.14 -19.12
C ALA A 25 -11.03 -3.23 -17.69
N PRO A 26 -11.39 -4.43 -17.18
CA PRO A 26 -11.97 -4.61 -15.85
C PRO A 26 -10.94 -4.42 -14.73
N ILE A 27 -9.64 -4.30 -15.06
CA ILE A 27 -8.52 -4.23 -14.12
C ILE A 27 -8.67 -3.09 -13.11
N TYR A 28 -9.25 -1.95 -13.52
CA TYR A 28 -9.50 -0.82 -12.62
C TYR A 28 -10.44 -1.19 -11.47
N LEU A 29 -11.58 -1.83 -11.78
CA LEU A 29 -12.54 -2.29 -10.77
C LEU A 29 -11.95 -3.40 -9.89
N LEU A 30 -11.30 -4.39 -10.51
CA LEU A 30 -10.70 -5.52 -9.79
C LEU A 30 -9.63 -5.06 -8.81
N SER A 31 -8.83 -4.05 -9.17
CA SER A 31 -7.83 -3.47 -8.27
C SER A 31 -8.45 -2.77 -7.07
N LEU A 32 -9.55 -2.02 -7.26
CA LEU A 32 -10.26 -1.38 -6.14
C LEU A 32 -10.89 -2.42 -5.20
N ILE A 33 -11.50 -3.48 -5.74
CA ILE A 33 -12.01 -4.61 -4.97
C ILE A 33 -10.87 -5.27 -4.18
N GLY A 34 -9.73 -5.53 -4.84
CA GLY A 34 -8.53 -6.07 -4.20
C GLY A 34 -7.97 -5.17 -3.10
N GLY A 35 -8.10 -3.85 -3.27
CA GLY A 35 -7.75 -2.88 -2.24
C GLY A 35 -8.50 -3.11 -0.93
N HIS A 36 -9.82 -3.35 -0.97
CA HIS A 36 -10.60 -3.68 0.23
C HIS A 36 -10.07 -4.91 0.97
N LEU A 37 -9.61 -5.94 0.24
CA LEU A 37 -9.05 -7.13 0.87
C LEU A 37 -7.79 -6.84 1.69
N SER A 38 -7.01 -5.82 1.32
CA SER A 38 -5.80 -5.45 2.07
C SER A 38 -6.11 -4.97 3.49
N ALA A 39 -7.32 -4.44 3.74
CA ALA A 39 -7.74 -4.03 5.08
C ALA A 39 -7.85 -5.21 6.06
N PHE A 40 -8.07 -6.44 5.58
CA PHE A 40 -8.10 -7.62 6.44
C PHE A 40 -6.74 -7.96 7.06
N ALA A 41 -5.64 -7.42 6.53
CA ALA A 41 -4.33 -7.53 7.16
C ALA A 41 -4.11 -6.51 8.31
N THR A 42 -4.99 -5.53 8.51
CA THR A 42 -4.87 -4.48 9.52
C THR A 42 -4.66 -5.01 10.94
N PRO A 43 -5.41 -6.03 11.43
CA PRO A 43 -5.17 -6.59 12.76
C PRO A 43 -3.77 -7.14 12.95
N LEU A 44 -3.17 -7.69 11.89
CA LEU A 44 -1.79 -8.19 11.94
C LEU A 44 -0.78 -7.04 12.14
N TRP A 45 -0.99 -5.91 11.47
CA TRP A 45 -0.10 -4.74 11.63
C TRP A 45 -0.19 -4.13 13.02
N ARG A 46 -1.36 -4.19 13.64
CA ARG A 46 -1.53 -3.81 15.04
C ARG A 46 -0.70 -4.67 15.97
N LEU A 47 -0.69 -5.98 15.75
CA LEU A 47 0.08 -6.94 16.56
C LEU A 47 1.59 -6.81 16.33
N LEU A 48 2.03 -6.62 15.07
CA LEU A 48 3.45 -6.64 14.72
C LEU A 48 4.15 -5.29 14.96
N TYR A 49 3.43 -4.18 14.78
CA TYR A 49 4.00 -2.84 14.81
C TYR A 49 3.40 -1.92 15.87
N GLY A 50 2.54 -2.45 16.76
CA GLY A 50 1.90 -1.64 17.80
C GLY A 50 0.98 -0.52 17.28
N VAL A 51 0.51 -0.63 16.03
CA VAL A 51 -0.37 0.40 15.44
C VAL A 51 -1.70 0.42 16.18
N SER A 52 -2.06 1.57 16.75
CA SER A 52 -3.35 1.80 17.39
C SER A 52 -4.20 2.77 16.56
N TYR A 53 -5.52 2.65 16.65
CA TYR A 53 -6.48 3.52 15.97
C TYR A 53 -7.28 4.33 16.96
N SER A 54 -7.68 5.53 16.59
CA SER A 54 -8.51 6.37 17.43
C SER A 54 -9.74 5.62 17.94
N PRO A 55 -10.03 5.65 19.25
CA PRO A 55 -11.19 4.97 19.85
C PRO A 55 -12.54 5.55 19.37
N ASN A 56 -12.51 6.76 18.79
CA ASN A 56 -13.72 7.43 18.26
C ASN A 56 -14.10 6.97 16.85
N LEU A 57 -13.31 6.06 16.22
CA LEU A 57 -13.64 5.51 14.91
C LEU A 57 -14.64 4.37 15.06
N GLU A 58 -15.69 4.41 14.26
CA GLU A 58 -16.59 3.27 14.12
C GLU A 58 -15.81 2.04 13.64
N THR A 59 -15.98 0.90 14.30
CA THR A 59 -15.27 -0.32 14.00
C THR A 59 -16.24 -1.43 13.58
N ILE A 60 -15.78 -2.29 12.68
CA ILE A 60 -16.45 -3.54 12.32
C ILE A 60 -15.67 -4.69 12.97
N GLN A 61 -16.37 -5.68 13.52
CA GLN A 61 -15.72 -6.92 13.94
C GLN A 61 -15.09 -7.57 12.71
N ALA A 62 -13.78 -7.65 12.72
CA ALA A 62 -13.01 -8.20 11.62
C ALA A 62 -12.41 -9.55 11.96
N VAL A 63 -11.75 -10.07 10.97
CA VAL A 63 -10.95 -11.30 10.99
C VAL A 63 -10.04 -11.33 12.23
N ILE A 64 -9.97 -12.48 12.91
CA ILE A 64 -9.11 -12.71 14.09
C ILE A 64 -9.59 -11.98 15.37
N GLY A 65 -10.87 -11.59 15.46
CA GLY A 65 -11.42 -11.00 16.68
C GLY A 65 -10.95 -9.58 17.02
N GLN A 66 -10.21 -8.92 16.13
CA GLN A 66 -9.73 -7.56 16.31
C GLN A 66 -10.60 -6.57 15.50
N PRO A 67 -11.01 -5.44 16.09
CA PRO A 67 -11.82 -4.46 15.38
C PRO A 67 -10.99 -3.73 14.31
N VAL A 68 -11.58 -3.54 13.12
CA VAL A 68 -11.03 -2.72 12.04
C VAL A 68 -11.89 -1.47 11.87
N PRO A 69 -11.29 -0.27 11.80
CA PRO A 69 -12.04 0.95 11.54
C PRO A 69 -12.76 0.90 10.19
N THR A 70 -14.06 1.20 10.17
CA THR A 70 -14.89 1.22 8.95
C THR A 70 -14.32 2.17 7.90
N ALA A 71 -13.82 3.34 8.34
CA ALA A 71 -13.18 4.31 7.45
C ALA A 71 -11.95 3.73 6.73
N LEU A 72 -11.16 2.91 7.44
CA LEU A 72 -9.98 2.27 6.87
C LEU A 72 -10.38 1.20 5.83
N LEU A 73 -11.39 0.38 6.14
CA LEU A 73 -11.91 -0.62 5.19
C LEU A 73 -12.38 0.04 3.89
N ILE A 74 -13.08 1.18 4.01
CA ILE A 74 -13.56 1.93 2.84
C ILE A 74 -12.38 2.56 2.08
N ALA A 75 -11.45 3.22 2.79
CA ALA A 75 -10.32 3.90 2.18
C ALA A 75 -9.32 2.93 1.54
N SER A 76 -9.22 1.70 2.02
CA SER A 76 -8.30 0.70 1.47
C SER A 76 -8.56 0.38 -0.01
N ALA A 77 -9.79 0.60 -0.50
CA ALA A 77 -10.12 0.45 -1.92
C ALA A 77 -9.18 1.27 -2.82
N TRP A 78 -8.83 2.49 -2.41
CA TRP A 78 -8.01 3.40 -3.20
C TRP A 78 -6.62 3.65 -2.61
N TYR A 79 -6.40 3.34 -1.33
CA TYR A 79 -5.15 3.64 -0.65
C TYR A 79 -3.91 3.10 -1.39
N TYR A 80 -3.87 1.80 -1.70
CA TYR A 80 -2.80 1.22 -2.50
C TYR A 80 -3.07 1.28 -4.02
N PRO A 81 -4.31 1.02 -4.51
CA PRO A 81 -4.52 0.92 -5.95
C PRO A 81 -4.45 2.25 -6.70
N LEU A 82 -4.90 3.36 -6.09
CA LEU A 82 -5.06 4.62 -6.82
C LEU A 82 -3.80 5.09 -7.56
N PRO A 83 -2.60 5.17 -6.92
CA PRO A 83 -1.42 5.62 -7.63
C PRO A 83 -1.01 4.65 -8.76
N ALA A 84 -1.17 3.34 -8.56
CA ALA A 84 -0.88 2.34 -9.60
C ALA A 84 -1.84 2.45 -10.80
N LEU A 85 -3.14 2.66 -10.54
CA LEU A 85 -4.16 2.81 -11.58
C LEU A 85 -4.01 4.12 -12.37
N LEU A 86 -3.58 5.21 -11.73
CA LEU A 86 -3.26 6.46 -12.42
C LEU A 86 -2.11 6.25 -13.42
N VAL A 87 -1.06 5.55 -13.03
CA VAL A 87 0.07 5.27 -13.94
C VAL A 87 -0.37 4.29 -15.04
N LEU A 88 -1.18 3.26 -14.73
CA LEU A 88 -1.74 2.39 -15.76
C LEU A 88 -2.56 3.20 -16.80
N TYR A 89 -3.38 4.15 -16.34
CA TYR A 89 -4.13 5.02 -17.23
C TYR A 89 -3.19 5.86 -18.13
N LEU A 90 -2.15 6.46 -17.56
CA LEU A 90 -1.16 7.21 -18.31
C LEU A 90 -0.39 6.34 -19.32
N PHE A 91 -0.12 5.08 -18.94
CA PHE A 91 0.51 4.10 -19.84
C PHE A 91 -0.41 3.74 -21.01
N THR A 92 -1.69 3.45 -20.76
CA THR A 92 -2.66 3.09 -21.82
C THR A 92 -2.97 4.26 -22.75
N THR A 93 -2.86 5.50 -22.26
CA THR A 93 -3.03 6.73 -23.05
C THR A 93 -1.73 7.24 -23.69
N ARG A 94 -0.62 6.50 -23.51
CA ARG A 94 0.71 6.84 -24.05
C ARG A 94 1.30 8.17 -23.52
N TRP A 95 0.96 8.54 -22.28
CA TRP A 95 1.54 9.70 -21.59
C TRP A 95 2.68 9.31 -20.66
N TRP A 96 2.77 8.04 -20.32
CA TRP A 96 3.84 7.47 -19.48
C TRP A 96 4.44 6.26 -20.20
N PHE A 97 5.77 6.17 -20.22
CA PHE A 97 6.51 5.09 -20.85
C PHE A 97 7.44 4.41 -19.83
N PRO A 98 7.48 3.07 -19.81
CA PRO A 98 8.37 2.34 -18.93
C PRO A 98 9.83 2.62 -19.29
N GLY A 99 10.65 2.80 -18.28
CA GLY A 99 12.08 3.01 -18.35
C GLY A 99 12.64 3.06 -16.94
N TYR A 100 13.91 2.74 -16.73
CA TYR A 100 14.46 2.66 -15.37
C TYR A 100 14.27 3.96 -14.58
N LEU A 101 14.68 5.09 -15.13
CA LEU A 101 14.57 6.39 -14.47
C LEU A 101 13.11 6.80 -14.25
N THR A 102 12.26 6.61 -15.27
CA THR A 102 10.83 6.92 -15.18
C THR A 102 10.16 6.08 -14.09
N SER A 103 10.49 4.81 -14.01
CA SER A 103 9.96 3.89 -13.00
C SER A 103 10.43 4.28 -11.60
N LEU A 104 11.69 4.69 -11.42
CA LEU A 104 12.21 5.17 -10.15
C LEU A 104 11.51 6.48 -9.70
N ILE A 105 11.32 7.43 -10.61
CA ILE A 105 10.57 8.67 -10.34
C ILE A 105 9.12 8.33 -9.95
N THR A 106 8.50 7.36 -10.62
CA THR A 106 7.15 6.88 -10.28
C THR A 106 7.09 6.34 -8.85
N PHE A 107 8.09 5.56 -8.41
CA PHE A 107 8.19 5.12 -7.02
C PHE A 107 8.27 6.31 -6.04
N LEU A 108 9.09 7.33 -6.36
CA LEU A 108 9.20 8.53 -5.51
C LEU A 108 7.87 9.29 -5.41
N ILE A 109 7.10 9.37 -6.50
CA ILE A 109 5.75 9.95 -6.48
C ILE A 109 4.82 9.14 -5.58
N PHE A 110 4.86 7.80 -5.64
CA PHE A 110 4.08 6.93 -4.77
C PHE A 110 4.47 7.10 -3.30
N LEU A 111 5.77 7.20 -3.03
CA LEU A 111 6.28 7.49 -1.69
C LEU A 111 5.72 8.81 -1.15
N LEU A 112 5.76 9.88 -1.95
CA LEU A 112 5.22 11.19 -1.55
C LEU A 112 3.71 11.14 -1.31
N TYR A 113 2.95 10.44 -2.15
CA TYR A 113 1.52 10.22 -1.96
C TYR A 113 1.23 9.54 -0.63
N HIS A 114 1.90 8.44 -0.31
CA HIS A 114 1.69 7.73 0.95
C HIS A 114 2.24 8.52 2.15
N LEU A 115 3.35 9.22 2.01
CA LEU A 115 3.91 10.07 3.07
C LEU A 115 2.93 11.17 3.46
N LEU A 116 2.23 11.76 2.48
CA LEU A 116 1.19 12.76 2.73
C LEU A 116 0.04 12.15 3.56
N ILE A 117 -0.47 10.98 3.16
CA ILE A 117 -1.58 10.31 3.85
C ILE A 117 -1.17 9.89 5.26
N GLU A 118 -0.01 9.25 5.43
CA GLU A 118 0.49 8.82 6.74
C GLU A 118 0.73 10.02 7.67
N THR A 119 1.27 11.12 7.15
CA THR A 119 1.48 12.34 7.93
C THR A 119 0.16 12.98 8.36
N ILE A 120 -0.85 13.00 7.49
CA ILE A 120 -2.18 13.50 7.82
C ILE A 120 -2.81 12.60 8.89
N GLY A 121 -2.75 11.28 8.73
CA GLY A 121 -3.32 10.32 9.67
C GLY A 121 -2.75 10.47 11.08
N LEU A 122 -1.43 10.58 11.21
CA LEU A 122 -0.75 10.81 12.50
C LEU A 122 -1.10 12.18 13.08
N ARG A 123 -1.08 13.26 12.29
CA ARG A 123 -1.40 14.62 12.77
C ARG A 123 -2.85 14.79 13.20
N THR A 124 -3.75 14.02 12.64
CA THR A 124 -5.18 14.04 12.98
C THR A 124 -5.56 13.00 14.03
N ASN A 125 -4.60 12.30 14.59
CA ASN A 125 -4.78 11.22 15.57
C ASN A 125 -5.78 10.15 15.09
N LEU A 126 -5.79 9.84 13.81
CA LEU A 126 -6.61 8.75 13.26
C LEU A 126 -6.01 7.39 13.59
N TRP A 127 -4.69 7.33 13.55
CA TRP A 127 -3.88 6.21 14.04
C TRP A 127 -2.64 6.76 14.72
N ASP A 128 -2.11 5.98 15.60
CA ASP A 128 -0.83 6.20 16.26
C ASP A 128 -0.03 4.89 16.22
N ALA A 129 1.25 5.00 16.33
CA ALA A 129 2.14 3.86 16.43
C ALA A 129 2.97 4.05 17.70
N ASP A 130 2.87 3.12 18.62
CA ASP A 130 3.65 3.08 19.86
C ASP A 130 5.16 2.84 19.60
N TRP A 131 5.60 3.29 18.42
CA TRP A 131 7.01 3.16 18.08
C TRP A 131 7.82 4.14 18.92
N PRO A 132 8.86 3.66 19.59
CA PRO A 132 9.86 4.57 20.13
C PRO A 132 10.36 5.44 18.97
N THR A 133 10.72 6.68 19.26
CA THR A 133 11.32 7.60 18.27
C THR A 133 12.29 6.81 17.40
N LEU A 134 11.99 6.72 16.10
CA LEU A 134 12.82 5.96 15.17
C LEU A 134 14.28 6.44 15.28
N PRO A 135 15.27 5.53 15.27
CA PRO A 135 16.66 5.93 15.26
C PRO A 135 16.93 6.99 14.20
N LEU A 136 17.82 7.93 14.42
CA LEU A 136 18.17 9.04 13.53
C LEU A 136 17.13 10.16 13.44
N GLY A 137 16.15 10.23 14.33
CA GLY A 137 15.11 11.28 14.29
C GLY A 137 14.23 11.23 13.05
N LEU A 138 14.12 10.05 12.40
CA LEU A 138 13.23 9.87 11.25
C LEU A 138 11.77 10.07 11.67
N PRO A 139 10.96 10.79 10.86
CA PRO A 139 9.55 10.95 11.16
C PRO A 139 8.85 9.59 11.16
N GLY A 140 7.98 9.34 12.16
CA GLY A 140 7.25 8.08 12.30
C GLY A 140 6.40 7.70 11.09
N SER A 141 6.05 8.68 10.23
CA SER A 141 5.31 8.46 8.98
C SER A 141 6.16 7.90 7.82
N LEU A 142 7.50 8.01 7.90
CA LEU A 142 8.36 7.69 6.74
C LEU A 142 8.38 6.20 6.41
N LEU A 143 8.60 5.35 7.40
CA LEU A 143 8.71 3.91 7.16
C LEU A 143 7.39 3.28 6.69
N PRO A 144 6.23 3.56 7.33
CA PRO A 144 4.93 3.16 6.79
C PRO A 144 4.70 3.64 5.36
N ALA A 145 5.11 4.88 5.03
CA ALA A 145 4.98 5.44 3.68
C ALA A 145 5.86 4.72 2.65
N ILE A 146 7.11 4.36 3.00
CA ILE A 146 7.98 3.57 2.13
C ILE A 146 7.37 2.19 1.86
N MET A 147 6.89 1.51 2.92
CA MET A 147 6.24 0.21 2.78
C MET A 147 4.97 0.29 1.93
N ALA A 148 4.11 1.28 2.17
CA ALA A 148 2.89 1.48 1.40
C ALA A 148 3.19 1.86 -0.07
N GLY A 149 4.17 2.72 -0.30
CA GLY A 149 4.65 3.07 -1.63
C GLY A 149 5.15 1.84 -2.40
N LEU A 150 5.89 0.96 -1.73
CA LEU A 150 6.37 -0.29 -2.33
C LEU A 150 5.23 -1.27 -2.66
N ILE A 151 4.18 -1.36 -1.81
CA ILE A 151 2.98 -2.16 -2.10
C ILE A 151 2.29 -1.64 -3.36
N SER A 152 2.06 -0.33 -3.45
CA SER A 152 1.47 0.30 -4.63
C SER A 152 2.34 0.12 -5.87
N TYR A 153 3.66 0.15 -5.71
CA TYR A 153 4.62 -0.04 -6.80
C TYR A 153 4.66 -1.49 -7.30
N GLY A 154 4.57 -2.46 -6.39
CA GLY A 154 4.37 -3.87 -6.73
C GLY A 154 3.04 -4.10 -7.44
N LEU A 155 1.97 -3.43 -7.00
CA LEU A 155 0.68 -3.48 -7.67
C LEU A 155 0.76 -2.89 -9.09
N LEU A 156 1.48 -1.77 -9.28
CA LEU A 156 1.76 -1.21 -10.60
C LEU A 156 2.42 -2.24 -11.52
N TYR A 157 3.46 -2.92 -11.04
CA TYR A 157 4.12 -3.98 -11.82
C TYR A 157 3.13 -5.06 -12.25
N LEU A 158 2.29 -5.53 -11.32
CA LEU A 158 1.29 -6.56 -11.61
C LEU A 158 0.24 -6.09 -12.62
N VAL A 159 -0.31 -4.88 -12.46
CA VAL A 159 -1.34 -4.38 -13.39
C VAL A 159 -0.76 -4.13 -14.78
N LEU A 160 0.46 -3.61 -14.90
CA LEU A 160 1.14 -3.42 -16.19
C LEU A 160 1.46 -4.76 -16.87
N SER A 161 1.84 -5.78 -16.12
CA SER A 161 2.17 -7.10 -16.65
C SER A 161 0.94 -7.92 -17.07
N THR A 162 -0.24 -7.61 -16.51
CA THR A 162 -1.43 -8.48 -16.65
C THR A 162 -2.64 -7.81 -17.32
N TYR A 163 -2.61 -6.52 -17.61
CA TYR A 163 -3.77 -5.76 -18.08
C TYR A 163 -4.42 -6.31 -19.37
N ARG A 164 -3.68 -7.12 -20.15
CA ARG A 164 -4.16 -7.79 -21.37
C ARG A 164 -4.72 -9.21 -21.14
N TYR A 165 -4.71 -9.70 -19.90
CA TYR A 165 -5.13 -11.07 -19.59
C TYR A 165 -6.66 -11.21 -19.65
N ALA A 166 -7.13 -12.45 -19.83
CA ALA A 166 -8.55 -12.77 -19.74
C ALA A 166 -9.09 -12.46 -18.32
N LEU A 167 -10.37 -12.08 -18.23
CA LEU A 167 -11.02 -11.62 -17.00
C LEU A 167 -10.78 -12.55 -15.80
N LEU A 168 -10.90 -13.87 -15.98
CA LEU A 168 -10.71 -14.81 -14.89
C LEU A 168 -9.28 -14.81 -14.36
N SER A 169 -8.28 -14.88 -15.26
CA SER A 169 -6.86 -14.83 -14.90
C SER A 169 -6.50 -13.50 -14.23
N LEU A 170 -7.06 -12.40 -14.76
CA LEU A 170 -6.89 -11.07 -14.21
C LEU A 170 -7.45 -10.98 -12.78
N ALA A 171 -8.67 -11.49 -12.54
CA ALA A 171 -9.30 -11.49 -11.23
C ALA A 171 -8.49 -12.31 -10.22
N LEU A 172 -8.01 -13.50 -10.59
CA LEU A 172 -7.22 -14.36 -9.73
C LEU A 172 -5.86 -13.74 -9.31
N VAL A 173 -5.28 -12.89 -10.17
CA VAL A 173 -4.00 -12.23 -9.85
C VAL A 173 -4.22 -10.91 -9.11
N ILE A 174 -5.12 -10.05 -9.61
CA ILE A 174 -5.22 -8.66 -9.15
C ILE A 174 -6.03 -8.54 -7.86
N VAL A 175 -7.10 -9.34 -7.68
CA VAL A 175 -7.92 -9.23 -6.47
C VAL A 175 -7.13 -9.56 -5.18
N PRO A 176 -6.34 -10.62 -5.08
CA PRO A 176 -5.53 -10.86 -3.89
C PRO A 176 -4.24 -10.02 -3.83
N ALA A 177 -3.84 -9.33 -4.92
CA ALA A 177 -2.54 -8.71 -5.05
C ALA A 177 -2.21 -7.72 -3.94
N ALA A 178 -3.12 -6.79 -3.62
CA ALA A 178 -2.87 -5.78 -2.58
C ALA A 178 -2.68 -6.40 -1.20
N LEU A 179 -3.44 -7.45 -0.86
CA LEU A 179 -3.29 -8.19 0.38
C LEU A 179 -1.95 -8.95 0.40
N LEU A 180 -1.64 -9.72 -0.64
CA LEU A 180 -0.41 -10.51 -0.71
C LEU A 180 0.85 -9.62 -0.71
N LEU A 181 0.84 -8.51 -1.45
CA LEU A 181 1.93 -7.54 -1.43
C LEU A 181 2.07 -6.88 -0.05
N SER A 182 0.96 -6.57 0.62
CA SER A 182 0.99 -6.05 1.98
C SER A 182 1.64 -7.06 2.94
N LEU A 183 1.25 -8.33 2.88
CA LEU A 183 1.85 -9.40 3.68
C LEU A 183 3.34 -9.59 3.35
N ALA A 184 3.72 -9.57 2.08
CA ALA A 184 5.12 -9.69 1.66
C ALA A 184 5.97 -8.50 2.16
N VAL A 185 5.51 -7.26 1.95
CA VAL A 185 6.30 -6.07 2.30
C VAL A 185 6.34 -5.86 3.81
N ARG A 186 5.19 -5.81 4.48
CA ARG A 186 5.13 -5.54 5.91
C ARG A 186 5.44 -6.77 6.76
N GLY A 187 4.97 -7.95 6.34
CA GLY A 187 5.20 -9.21 7.07
C GLY A 187 6.61 -9.76 6.87
N VAL A 188 7.04 -9.94 5.63
CA VAL A 188 8.33 -10.61 5.34
C VAL A 188 9.47 -9.61 5.29
N LEU A 189 9.42 -8.57 4.43
CA LEU A 189 10.51 -7.59 4.34
C LEU A 189 10.64 -6.74 5.61
N GLY A 190 9.52 -6.49 6.31
CA GLY A 190 9.49 -5.80 7.59
C GLY A 190 9.92 -6.64 8.79
N ALA A 191 10.17 -7.96 8.62
CA ALA A 191 10.45 -8.89 9.72
C ALA A 191 11.61 -8.46 10.64
N PRO A 192 12.74 -7.99 10.15
CA PRO A 192 13.84 -7.58 11.04
C PRO A 192 13.42 -6.52 12.06
N LEU A 193 12.50 -5.62 11.71
CA LEU A 193 12.04 -4.58 12.61
C LEU A 193 10.99 -5.10 13.60
N TRP A 194 9.91 -5.76 13.12
CA TRP A 194 8.86 -6.19 14.04
C TRP A 194 9.33 -7.30 14.98
N VAL A 195 10.28 -8.14 14.57
CA VAL A 195 10.95 -9.07 15.48
C VAL A 195 11.68 -8.32 16.59
N ALA A 196 12.44 -7.26 16.24
CA ALA A 196 13.13 -6.44 17.23
C ALA A 196 12.17 -5.71 18.18
N LEU A 197 11.00 -5.29 17.69
CA LEU A 197 9.94 -4.67 18.49
C LEU A 197 9.31 -5.69 19.47
N LEU A 198 8.96 -6.89 19.00
CA LEU A 198 8.32 -7.94 19.82
C LEU A 198 9.23 -8.52 20.90
N LEU A 199 10.55 -8.48 20.70
CA LEU A 199 11.51 -8.98 21.67
C LEU A 199 11.83 -7.98 22.78
N ASP A 200 11.21 -6.80 22.81
CA ASP A 200 11.59 -5.68 23.70
C ASP A 200 13.11 -5.47 23.76
N GLY A 201 13.72 -5.58 22.58
CA GLY A 201 15.17 -5.65 22.43
C GLY A 201 15.87 -4.35 22.85
N ALA A 202 17.16 -4.46 23.12
CA ALA A 202 17.99 -3.29 23.36
C ALA A 202 17.93 -2.29 22.19
N PRO A 203 18.10 -0.97 22.41
CA PRO A 203 17.98 0.06 21.37
C PRO A 203 18.79 -0.20 20.10
N TRP A 204 19.94 -0.88 20.23
CA TRP A 204 20.77 -1.26 19.08
C TRP A 204 20.08 -2.31 18.17
N MET A 205 19.26 -3.21 18.73
CA MET A 205 18.51 -4.22 17.94
C MET A 205 17.47 -3.54 17.06
N LEU A 206 16.74 -2.54 17.58
CA LEU A 206 15.81 -1.73 16.79
C LEU A 206 16.55 -1.00 15.65
N THR A 207 17.72 -0.47 15.93
CA THR A 207 18.55 0.21 14.92
C THR A 207 18.97 -0.75 13.80
N ILE A 208 19.48 -1.93 14.14
CA ILE A 208 19.85 -2.95 13.15
C ILE A 208 18.59 -3.42 12.38
N GLY A 209 17.49 -3.69 13.08
CA GLY A 209 16.23 -4.07 12.45
C GLY A 209 15.76 -3.03 11.42
N LEU A 210 15.80 -1.75 11.79
CA LEU A 210 15.42 -0.67 10.87
C LEU A 210 16.31 -0.59 9.63
N TYR A 211 17.65 -0.60 9.82
CA TYR A 211 18.57 -0.56 8.67
C TYR A 211 18.42 -1.78 7.77
N SER A 212 18.21 -2.96 8.34
CA SER A 212 17.94 -4.18 7.58
C SER A 212 16.69 -4.07 6.74
N VAL A 213 15.61 -3.54 7.32
CA VAL A 213 14.36 -3.29 6.59
C VAL A 213 14.57 -2.29 5.47
N LEU A 214 15.23 -1.15 5.72
CA LEU A 214 15.48 -0.15 4.69
C LEU A 214 16.32 -0.72 3.53
N ALA A 215 17.32 -1.55 3.82
CA ALA A 215 18.11 -2.23 2.79
C ALA A 215 17.26 -3.20 1.96
N LEU A 216 16.41 -4.02 2.60
CA LEU A 216 15.50 -4.94 1.93
C LEU A 216 14.46 -4.22 1.06
N LEU A 217 13.88 -3.13 1.59
CA LEU A 217 12.92 -2.31 0.83
C LEU A 217 13.60 -1.63 -0.37
N GLY A 218 14.80 -1.08 -0.20
CA GLY A 218 15.58 -0.49 -1.29
C GLY A 218 15.91 -1.51 -2.39
N TRP A 219 16.30 -2.73 -1.98
CA TRP A 219 16.53 -3.83 -2.92
C TRP A 219 15.25 -4.23 -3.67
N ALA A 220 14.12 -4.33 -2.98
CA ALA A 220 12.83 -4.62 -3.61
C ALA A 220 12.39 -3.52 -4.60
N VAL A 221 12.60 -2.24 -4.26
CA VAL A 221 12.38 -1.11 -5.19
C VAL A 221 13.22 -1.29 -6.45
N HIS A 222 14.51 -1.61 -6.31
CA HIS A 222 15.40 -1.84 -7.45
C HIS A 222 14.90 -2.97 -8.36
N ILE A 223 14.53 -4.13 -7.80
CA ILE A 223 14.01 -5.27 -8.57
C ILE A 223 12.74 -4.88 -9.34
N LEU A 224 11.79 -4.24 -8.65
CA LEU A 224 10.54 -3.81 -9.29
C LEU A 224 10.80 -2.76 -10.38
N THR A 225 11.73 -1.83 -10.15
CA THR A 225 12.14 -0.82 -11.14
C THR A 225 12.67 -1.49 -12.41
N VAL A 226 13.55 -2.48 -12.26
CA VAL A 226 14.06 -3.27 -13.40
C VAL A 226 12.92 -4.06 -14.06
N GLY A 227 12.02 -4.65 -13.29
CA GLY A 227 10.86 -5.37 -13.81
C GLY A 227 9.93 -4.47 -14.63
N ILE A 228 9.54 -3.32 -14.09
CA ILE A 228 8.67 -2.35 -14.77
C ILE A 228 9.33 -1.78 -16.02
N SER A 229 10.65 -1.52 -15.99
CA SER A 229 11.37 -0.97 -17.14
C SER A 229 11.41 -1.91 -18.36
N ARG A 230 11.05 -3.18 -18.19
CA ARG A 230 11.02 -4.22 -19.24
C ARG A 230 9.59 -4.54 -19.71
N VAL A 231 8.57 -3.87 -19.17
CA VAL A 231 7.18 -4.05 -19.62
C VAL A 231 7.01 -3.36 -20.98
N GLU A 232 6.55 -4.11 -21.98
CA GLU A 232 6.31 -3.65 -23.37
C GLU A 232 4.82 -3.36 -23.63
#